data_ec09d5b01b5d94cb9701d0c1db2ef423
#
_entry.id   ec09d5b01b5d94cb9701d0c1db2ef423
#
_cell.length_a   1.000
_cell.length_b   1.000
_cell.length_c   1.000
_cell.angle_alpha   90.00
_cell.angle_beta   90.00
_cell.angle_gamma   90.00
#
_symmetry.space_group_name_H-M   'P 1'
#
loop_
_entity.id
_entity.type
_entity.pdbx_description
1 polymer ?
#
loop_
_entity_poly.entity_id
_entity_poly.type
_entity_poly.pdbx_seq_one_letter_code
_entity_poly.pdbx_strand_id
1 'polypeptide(L)'
;PVVLVNVGTQVSGTVAKLHADYNDPVKVGQVLAELDPALLQAQLQQSKANLLSTQTTLRIAISKLKRNRLLKEKEFISPEALEVIEQEVEAARAQLAVSKAQVERDQTNLNYSIIRSPISGVVIARDVDIGQTVAANFQTPILFQIAKDLRQMQVNISVAEADIGQLHIGQSINFSVDAFQHRKFTGAVKQVRLNPTIQENVVTYNVVALVDNEDGALLPGMTANIHFVVNQKNNVLRVPNAALRYRPKDSESSASSKSTPAPSQSTVYRLSESKPAPISLTTGITDGNYTEIVQSEIQAGDQVIISEVADKKESESKFKLRVF
;
A
#
# COMPACT_ATOMS: atom_id res chain seq x y z
N PRO A 1 5.48 -2.58 4.02
CA PRO A 1 6.14 -1.30 4.22
C PRO A 1 5.32 -0.13 3.67
N VAL A 2 5.52 1.08 4.23
CA VAL A 2 4.82 2.30 3.77
C VAL A 2 5.31 2.73 2.38
N VAL A 3 6.60 2.54 2.10
CA VAL A 3 7.22 2.84 0.81
C VAL A 3 7.86 1.59 0.25
N LEU A 4 7.35 1.15 -0.88
CA LEU A 4 7.86 0.05 -1.68
C LEU A 4 8.19 0.60 -3.08
N VAL A 5 9.41 0.37 -3.56
CA VAL A 5 9.85 0.80 -4.88
C VAL A 5 10.23 -0.41 -5.72
N ASN A 6 9.64 -0.49 -6.89
CA ASN A 6 9.98 -1.48 -7.90
C ASN A 6 11.10 -0.91 -8.78
N VAL A 7 12.21 -1.62 -8.86
CA VAL A 7 13.36 -1.26 -9.69
C VAL A 7 13.37 -2.16 -10.91
N GLY A 8 13.30 -1.56 -12.08
CA GLY A 8 13.36 -2.24 -13.37
C GLY A 8 14.53 -1.76 -14.22
N THR A 9 14.59 -2.20 -15.50
CA THR A 9 15.57 -1.77 -16.48
C THR A 9 14.93 -0.89 -17.55
N GLN A 10 15.70 0.07 -18.08
CA GLN A 10 15.30 0.93 -19.20
C GLN A 10 15.91 0.47 -20.53
N VAL A 11 16.86 -0.48 -20.49
CA VAL A 11 17.50 -1.08 -21.66
C VAL A 11 17.40 -2.59 -21.61
N SER A 12 17.32 -3.22 -22.77
CA SER A 12 17.32 -4.67 -22.88
C SER A 12 18.75 -5.21 -22.87
N GLY A 13 18.94 -6.39 -22.27
CA GLY A 13 20.24 -7.04 -22.21
C GLY A 13 20.22 -8.29 -21.35
N THR A 14 21.32 -9.01 -21.30
CA THR A 14 21.51 -10.17 -20.43
C THR A 14 22.15 -9.71 -19.12
N VAL A 15 21.68 -10.23 -17.98
CA VAL A 15 22.26 -9.93 -16.67
C VAL A 15 23.61 -10.60 -16.54
N ALA A 16 24.66 -9.78 -16.45
CA ALA A 16 26.04 -10.24 -16.33
C ALA A 16 26.43 -10.47 -14.86
N LYS A 17 26.00 -9.56 -13.96
CA LYS A 17 26.34 -9.63 -12.53
C LYS A 17 25.18 -9.17 -11.66
N LEU A 18 25.10 -9.78 -10.47
CA LEU A 18 24.25 -9.36 -9.37
C LEU A 18 25.11 -8.93 -8.19
N HIS A 19 24.77 -7.81 -7.57
CA HIS A 19 25.48 -7.20 -6.44
C HIS A 19 24.63 -7.09 -5.18
N ALA A 20 23.34 -7.43 -5.27
CA ALA A 20 22.42 -7.45 -4.15
C ALA A 20 21.54 -8.71 -4.23
N ASP A 21 21.23 -9.28 -3.07
CA ASP A 21 20.38 -10.45 -2.94
C ASP A 21 19.21 -10.15 -1.98
N TYR A 22 18.33 -11.13 -1.75
CA TYR A 22 17.21 -11.03 -0.81
C TYR A 22 17.68 -10.61 0.57
N ASN A 23 16.95 -9.72 1.21
CA ASN A 23 17.18 -9.17 2.54
C ASN A 23 18.44 -8.31 2.70
N ASP A 24 19.17 -8.02 1.63
CA ASP A 24 20.33 -7.14 1.68
C ASP A 24 19.93 -5.68 1.94
N PRO A 25 20.62 -4.99 2.87
CA PRO A 25 20.49 -3.56 3.04
C PRO A 25 21.19 -2.83 1.89
N VAL A 26 20.50 -1.91 1.24
CA VAL A 26 21.02 -1.14 0.11
C VAL A 26 20.91 0.36 0.36
N LYS A 27 21.86 1.12 -0.21
CA LYS A 27 21.88 2.58 -0.16
C LYS A 27 21.44 3.17 -1.49
N VAL A 28 20.94 4.41 -1.47
CA VAL A 28 20.65 5.15 -2.69
C VAL A 28 21.88 5.21 -3.60
N GLY A 29 21.70 4.91 -4.91
CA GLY A 29 22.79 4.87 -5.89
C GLY A 29 23.64 3.60 -5.88
N GLN A 30 23.47 2.70 -4.91
CA GLN A 30 24.19 1.41 -4.87
C GLN A 30 23.83 0.57 -6.10
N VAL A 31 24.83 -0.07 -6.71
CA VAL A 31 24.64 -1.00 -7.84
C VAL A 31 23.96 -2.26 -7.33
N LEU A 32 22.88 -2.66 -7.99
CA LEU A 32 22.13 -3.87 -7.71
C LEU A 32 22.45 -4.97 -8.71
N ALA A 33 22.51 -4.63 -9.99
CA ALA A 33 22.83 -5.55 -11.07
C ALA A 33 23.53 -4.82 -12.22
N GLU A 34 24.24 -5.56 -13.05
CA GLU A 34 24.86 -5.10 -14.28
C GLU A 34 24.38 -5.96 -15.45
N LEU A 35 23.89 -5.32 -16.49
CA LEU A 35 23.61 -5.95 -17.76
C LEU A 35 24.93 -6.04 -18.59
N ASP A 36 25.02 -6.99 -19.50
CA ASP A 36 26.14 -7.07 -20.45
C ASP A 36 26.22 -5.80 -21.29
N PRO A 37 27.29 -5.01 -21.15
CA PRO A 37 27.42 -3.71 -21.80
C PRO A 37 27.98 -3.83 -23.24
N ALA A 38 28.37 -5.02 -23.72
CA ALA A 38 29.14 -5.18 -24.94
C ALA A 38 28.51 -4.51 -26.17
N LEU A 39 27.21 -4.73 -26.39
CA LEU A 39 26.47 -4.13 -27.49
C LEU A 39 26.36 -2.61 -27.35
N LEU A 40 26.04 -2.12 -26.15
CA LEU A 40 25.89 -0.69 -25.86
C LEU A 40 27.22 0.05 -25.95
N GLN A 41 28.32 -0.57 -25.53
CA GLN A 41 29.68 -0.05 -25.70
C GLN A 41 30.08 0.05 -27.17
N ALA A 42 29.78 -0.97 -27.97
CA ALA A 42 30.05 -0.94 -29.41
C ALA A 42 29.26 0.19 -30.12
N GLN A 43 27.99 0.37 -29.74
CA GLN A 43 27.14 1.44 -30.28
C GLN A 43 27.66 2.83 -29.91
N LEU A 44 28.08 3.02 -28.65
CA LEU A 44 28.71 4.26 -28.17
C LEU A 44 30.03 4.54 -28.93
N GLN A 45 30.83 3.52 -29.16
CA GLN A 45 32.09 3.68 -29.92
C GLN A 45 31.82 4.13 -31.38
N GLN A 46 30.78 3.54 -32.00
CA GLN A 46 30.38 3.92 -33.37
C GLN A 46 29.91 5.38 -33.41
N SER A 47 29.07 5.83 -32.46
CA SER A 47 28.61 7.21 -32.40
C SER A 47 29.75 8.20 -32.12
N LYS A 48 30.71 7.84 -31.26
CA LYS A 48 31.93 8.63 -31.02
C LYS A 48 32.80 8.78 -32.29
N ALA A 49 32.95 7.71 -33.08
CA ALA A 49 33.67 7.77 -34.35
C ALA A 49 32.96 8.69 -35.34
N ASN A 50 31.63 8.61 -35.42
CA ASN A 50 30.84 9.53 -36.27
C ASN A 50 30.95 10.99 -35.81
N LEU A 51 30.94 11.25 -34.50
CA LEU A 51 31.18 12.60 -33.95
C LEU A 51 32.54 13.13 -34.36
N LEU A 52 33.60 12.32 -34.29
CA LEU A 52 34.94 12.73 -34.73
C LEU A 52 34.98 13.09 -36.23
N SER A 53 34.27 12.31 -37.07
CA SER A 53 34.13 12.59 -38.52
C SER A 53 33.46 13.94 -38.74
N THR A 54 32.32 14.21 -38.09
CA THR A 54 31.57 15.48 -38.26
C THR A 54 32.35 16.67 -37.70
N GLN A 55 33.10 16.49 -36.57
CA GLN A 55 34.01 17.53 -36.09
C GLN A 55 35.09 17.89 -37.09
N THR A 56 35.63 16.89 -37.81
CA THR A 56 36.63 17.10 -38.86
C THR A 56 36.04 17.83 -40.04
N THR A 57 34.84 17.46 -40.48
CA THR A 57 34.10 18.15 -41.56
C THR A 57 33.88 19.63 -41.21
N LEU A 58 33.42 19.94 -39.98
CA LEU A 58 33.24 21.32 -39.55
C LEU A 58 34.56 22.10 -39.56
N ARG A 59 35.65 21.48 -39.06
CA ARG A 59 36.97 22.09 -39.07
C ARG A 59 37.45 22.45 -40.47
N ILE A 60 37.22 21.57 -41.46
CA ILE A 60 37.51 21.80 -42.86
C ILE A 60 36.67 22.96 -43.41
N ALA A 61 35.34 22.95 -43.14
CA ALA A 61 34.45 24.02 -43.59
C ALA A 61 34.86 25.40 -43.01
N ILE A 62 35.16 25.46 -41.73
CA ILE A 62 35.66 26.69 -41.08
C ILE A 62 36.97 27.16 -41.69
N SER A 63 37.92 26.25 -42.02
CA SER A 63 39.17 26.59 -42.68
C SER A 63 38.96 27.08 -44.09
N LYS A 64 37.97 26.49 -44.83
CA LYS A 64 37.56 26.98 -46.14
C LYS A 64 36.96 28.38 -46.05
N LEU A 65 36.07 28.62 -45.12
CA LEU A 65 35.45 29.93 -44.89
C LEU A 65 36.54 30.99 -44.59
N LYS A 66 37.48 30.70 -43.67
CA LYS A 66 38.57 31.63 -43.33
C LYS A 66 39.38 32.04 -44.55
N ARG A 67 39.74 31.08 -45.42
CA ARG A 67 40.48 31.37 -46.67
C ARG A 67 39.63 32.22 -47.64
N ASN A 68 38.38 31.90 -47.85
CA ASN A 68 37.51 32.60 -48.79
C ASN A 68 37.15 34.01 -48.31
N ARG A 69 37.05 34.27 -47.01
CA ARG A 69 36.90 35.62 -46.45
C ARG A 69 38.09 36.54 -46.84
N LEU A 70 39.33 36.03 -46.81
CA LEU A 70 40.52 36.76 -47.26
C LEU A 70 40.52 37.03 -48.75
N LEU A 71 39.97 36.08 -49.54
CA LEU A 71 39.83 36.26 -51.01
C LEU A 71 38.75 37.29 -51.35
N LYS A 72 37.65 37.35 -50.59
CA LYS A 72 36.62 38.39 -50.74
C LYS A 72 37.16 39.77 -50.44
N GLU A 73 37.95 39.94 -49.35
CA GLU A 73 38.60 41.20 -49.02
C GLU A 73 39.50 41.73 -50.15
N LYS A 74 40.02 40.81 -50.98
CA LYS A 74 40.81 41.12 -52.19
C LYS A 74 39.98 41.14 -53.46
N GLU A 75 38.64 41.11 -53.39
CA GLU A 75 37.72 41.12 -54.49
C GLU A 75 37.87 39.95 -55.49
N PHE A 76 38.46 38.80 -55.07
CA PHE A 76 38.65 37.63 -55.94
C PHE A 76 37.44 36.69 -55.98
N ILE A 77 36.46 36.87 -55.11
CA ILE A 77 35.20 36.09 -55.13
C ILE A 77 34.00 37.01 -54.90
N SER A 78 32.83 36.58 -55.41
CA SER A 78 31.57 37.32 -55.23
C SER A 78 30.98 37.16 -53.80
N PRO A 79 30.11 38.10 -53.40
CA PRO A 79 29.40 37.97 -52.14
C PRO A 79 28.58 36.69 -52.04
N GLU A 80 27.89 36.29 -53.13
CA GLU A 80 27.07 35.07 -53.20
C GLU A 80 27.92 33.81 -53.00
N ALA A 81 29.14 33.76 -53.56
CA ALA A 81 30.06 32.64 -53.38
C ALA A 81 30.51 32.51 -51.92
N LEU A 82 30.67 33.61 -51.18
CA LEU A 82 30.96 33.56 -49.77
C LEU A 82 29.77 33.10 -48.97
N GLU A 83 28.54 33.54 -49.27
CA GLU A 83 27.32 33.13 -48.62
C GLU A 83 27.11 31.61 -48.68
N VAL A 84 27.36 30.98 -49.85
CA VAL A 84 27.29 29.51 -49.97
C VAL A 84 28.26 28.81 -49.00
N ILE A 85 29.48 29.36 -48.84
CA ILE A 85 30.47 28.77 -47.92
C ILE A 85 30.07 28.99 -46.45
N GLU A 86 29.44 30.11 -46.13
CA GLU A 86 28.89 30.36 -44.77
C GLU A 86 27.76 29.38 -44.49
N GLN A 87 26.87 29.10 -45.44
CA GLN A 87 25.82 28.08 -45.32
C GLN A 87 26.41 26.67 -45.13
N GLU A 88 27.52 26.31 -45.82
CA GLU A 88 28.21 25.03 -45.61
C GLU A 88 28.72 24.90 -44.15
N VAL A 89 29.24 25.97 -43.57
CA VAL A 89 29.67 25.95 -42.15
C VAL A 89 28.50 25.79 -41.22
N GLU A 90 27.38 26.47 -41.42
CA GLU A 90 26.17 26.32 -40.62
C GLU A 90 25.60 24.91 -40.74
N ALA A 91 25.54 24.33 -41.94
CA ALA A 91 25.12 22.94 -42.12
C ALA A 91 26.04 21.95 -41.40
N ALA A 92 27.36 22.14 -41.44
CA ALA A 92 28.32 21.31 -40.71
C ALA A 92 28.19 21.46 -39.18
N ARG A 93 27.86 22.67 -38.68
CA ARG A 93 27.56 22.90 -37.26
C ARG A 93 26.29 22.15 -36.82
N ALA A 94 25.23 22.23 -37.62
CA ALA A 94 23.99 21.51 -37.33
C ALA A 94 24.23 19.98 -37.28
N GLN A 95 24.99 19.46 -38.24
CA GLN A 95 25.33 18.03 -38.28
C GLN A 95 26.19 17.61 -37.09
N LEU A 96 27.11 18.44 -36.62
CA LEU A 96 27.88 18.21 -35.41
C LEU A 96 26.98 18.14 -34.19
N ALA A 97 25.98 19.03 -34.07
CA ALA A 97 25.05 19.04 -32.95
C ALA A 97 24.23 17.72 -32.89
N VAL A 98 23.77 17.22 -34.06
CA VAL A 98 23.07 15.93 -34.17
C VAL A 98 23.99 14.78 -33.67
N SER A 99 25.27 14.76 -34.15
CA SER A 99 26.20 13.70 -33.73
C SER A 99 26.54 13.74 -32.22
N LYS A 100 26.61 14.94 -31.63
CA LYS A 100 26.78 15.10 -30.15
C LYS A 100 25.60 14.53 -29.41
N ALA A 101 24.38 14.87 -29.80
CA ALA A 101 23.17 14.35 -29.17
C ALA A 101 23.08 12.81 -29.28
N GLN A 102 23.55 12.24 -30.40
CA GLN A 102 23.61 10.80 -30.58
C GLN A 102 24.58 10.13 -29.58
N VAL A 103 25.78 10.70 -29.36
CA VAL A 103 26.74 10.19 -28.37
C VAL A 103 26.18 10.29 -26.96
N GLU A 104 25.52 11.38 -26.62
CA GLU A 104 24.91 11.58 -25.30
C GLU A 104 23.79 10.54 -25.04
N ARG A 105 22.96 10.26 -26.04
CA ARG A 105 21.95 9.22 -25.96
C ARG A 105 22.57 7.83 -25.72
N ASP A 106 23.59 7.48 -26.51
CA ASP A 106 24.21 6.15 -26.42
C ASP A 106 25.01 5.99 -25.11
N GLN A 107 25.61 7.09 -24.59
CA GLN A 107 26.23 7.11 -23.28
C GLN A 107 25.17 6.91 -22.16
N THR A 108 24.01 7.53 -22.28
CA THR A 108 22.90 7.36 -21.35
C THR A 108 22.38 5.92 -21.35
N ASN A 109 22.22 5.32 -22.51
CA ASN A 109 21.85 3.91 -22.64
C ASN A 109 22.88 2.99 -21.99
N LEU A 110 24.17 3.26 -22.16
CA LEU A 110 25.22 2.52 -21.48
C LEU A 110 25.15 2.68 -19.95
N ASN A 111 24.83 3.89 -19.47
CA ASN A 111 24.64 4.12 -18.02
C ASN A 111 23.46 3.33 -17.47
N TYR A 112 22.40 3.14 -18.25
CA TYR A 112 21.23 2.33 -17.86
C TYR A 112 21.50 0.82 -17.81
N SER A 113 22.64 0.35 -18.36
CA SER A 113 23.05 -1.06 -18.17
C SER A 113 23.45 -1.35 -16.72
N ILE A 114 23.72 -0.33 -15.91
CA ILE A 114 24.02 -0.46 -14.49
C ILE A 114 22.76 -0.12 -13.68
N ILE A 115 22.11 -1.15 -13.15
CA ILE A 115 20.89 -1.00 -12.35
C ILE A 115 21.27 -0.55 -10.94
N ARG A 116 20.72 0.58 -10.49
CA ARG A 116 21.00 1.17 -9.18
C ARG A 116 19.75 1.32 -8.34
N SER A 117 19.93 1.27 -7.03
CA SER A 117 18.83 1.53 -6.09
C SER A 117 18.48 3.03 -6.09
N PRO A 118 17.19 3.40 -6.30
CA PRO A 118 16.73 4.78 -6.21
C PRO A 118 16.55 5.26 -4.77
N ILE A 119 16.48 4.34 -3.80
CA ILE A 119 16.27 4.61 -2.38
C ILE A 119 17.22 3.79 -1.51
N SER A 120 17.42 4.22 -0.27
CA SER A 120 18.00 3.36 0.76
C SER A 120 16.90 2.50 1.39
N GLY A 121 17.19 1.23 1.67
CA GLY A 121 16.22 0.30 2.23
C GLY A 121 16.73 -1.13 2.23
N VAL A 122 15.81 -2.09 2.19
CA VAL A 122 16.08 -3.52 2.17
C VAL A 122 15.44 -4.14 0.93
N VAL A 123 16.17 -5.01 0.23
CA VAL A 123 15.67 -5.78 -0.91
C VAL A 123 14.70 -6.84 -0.40
N ILE A 124 13.44 -6.76 -0.77
CA ILE A 124 12.42 -7.75 -0.36
C ILE A 124 12.12 -8.80 -1.44
N ALA A 125 12.40 -8.47 -2.70
CA ALA A 125 12.29 -9.43 -3.80
C ALA A 125 13.36 -9.15 -4.85
N ARG A 126 13.84 -10.23 -5.49
CA ARG A 126 14.75 -10.25 -6.62
C ARG A 126 14.17 -11.18 -7.68
N ASP A 127 13.65 -10.61 -8.74
CA ASP A 127 12.92 -11.34 -9.79
C ASP A 127 13.80 -11.52 -11.05
N VAL A 128 15.12 -11.62 -10.85
CA VAL A 128 16.09 -11.75 -11.95
C VAL A 128 17.30 -12.58 -11.53
N ASP A 129 17.83 -13.39 -12.46
CA ASP A 129 19.01 -14.23 -12.26
C ASP A 129 20.14 -13.89 -13.23
N ILE A 130 21.39 -14.29 -12.86
CA ILE A 130 22.55 -14.14 -13.75
C ILE A 130 22.34 -15.00 -15.01
N GLY A 131 22.61 -14.40 -16.17
CA GLY A 131 22.40 -15.03 -17.47
C GLY A 131 20.98 -14.87 -18.03
N GLN A 132 20.05 -14.36 -17.23
CA GLN A 132 18.70 -14.07 -17.72
C GLN A 132 18.69 -12.86 -18.65
N THR A 133 17.96 -12.97 -19.76
CA THR A 133 17.74 -11.85 -20.70
C THR A 133 16.50 -11.08 -20.30
N VAL A 134 16.63 -9.78 -20.13
CA VAL A 134 15.55 -8.85 -19.82
C VAL A 134 15.26 -7.95 -21.02
N ALA A 135 13.98 -7.73 -21.33
CA ALA A 135 13.53 -6.91 -22.44
C ALA A 135 12.68 -5.73 -21.93
N ALA A 136 13.09 -4.51 -22.24
CA ALA A 136 12.42 -3.28 -21.79
C ALA A 136 11.41 -2.72 -22.81
N ASN A 137 11.14 -3.41 -23.93
CA ASN A 137 10.44 -2.81 -25.09
C ASN A 137 8.93 -2.63 -24.91
N PHE A 138 8.24 -3.52 -24.17
CA PHE A 138 6.77 -3.49 -24.04
C PHE A 138 6.31 -3.28 -22.58
N GLN A 139 6.95 -3.91 -21.65
CA GLN A 139 6.71 -3.73 -20.23
C GLN A 139 8.06 -3.73 -19.50
N THR A 140 8.28 -2.74 -18.67
CA THR A 140 9.48 -2.72 -17.84
C THR A 140 9.41 -3.86 -16.83
N PRO A 141 10.26 -4.90 -16.93
CA PRO A 141 10.28 -5.98 -15.97
C PRO A 141 10.76 -5.43 -14.62
N ILE A 142 10.11 -5.88 -13.55
CA ILE A 142 10.58 -5.60 -12.19
C ILE A 142 11.74 -6.55 -11.93
N LEU A 143 12.90 -6.01 -11.55
CA LEU A 143 14.10 -6.79 -11.24
C LEU A 143 14.30 -6.90 -9.73
N PHE A 144 14.03 -5.83 -8.99
CA PHE A 144 14.12 -5.78 -7.53
C PHE A 144 12.94 -5.02 -6.95
N GLN A 145 12.53 -5.43 -5.75
CA GLN A 145 11.60 -4.66 -4.93
C GLN A 145 12.32 -4.24 -3.65
N ILE A 146 12.34 -2.93 -3.38
CA ILE A 146 13.05 -2.37 -2.24
C ILE A 146 12.07 -1.68 -1.31
N ALA A 147 12.05 -2.11 -0.05
CA ALA A 147 11.31 -1.46 1.02
C ALA A 147 12.18 -0.42 1.72
N LYS A 148 11.68 0.81 1.87
CA LYS A 148 12.43 1.89 2.50
C LYS A 148 12.68 1.62 3.98
N ASP A 149 11.64 1.22 4.72
CA ASP A 149 11.69 0.91 6.14
C ASP A 149 10.65 -0.18 6.45
N LEU A 150 11.09 -1.25 7.12
CA LEU A 150 10.23 -2.35 7.56
C LEU A 150 9.67 -2.13 8.97
N ARG A 151 10.17 -1.13 9.72
CA ARG A 151 9.64 -0.76 11.04
C ARG A 151 8.31 -0.04 10.96
N GLN A 152 8.03 0.60 9.83
CA GLN A 152 6.74 1.21 9.56
C GLN A 152 6.04 0.44 8.45
N MET A 153 4.94 -0.20 8.84
CA MET A 153 4.13 -0.99 7.92
C MET A 153 2.82 -0.30 7.62
N GLN A 154 2.26 -0.59 6.47
CA GLN A 154 0.88 -0.24 6.16
C GLN A 154 0.09 -1.50 5.88
N VAL A 155 -1.16 -1.51 6.34
CA VAL A 155 -2.13 -2.55 6.01
C VAL A 155 -3.14 -1.97 5.05
N ASN A 156 -3.32 -2.62 3.90
CA ASN A 156 -4.34 -2.28 2.93
C ASN A 156 -5.58 -3.13 3.21
N ILE A 157 -6.70 -2.49 3.48
CA ILE A 157 -7.92 -3.12 3.96
C ILE A 157 -9.01 -2.88 2.94
N SER A 158 -9.59 -3.94 2.40
CA SER A 158 -10.77 -3.83 1.54
C SER A 158 -12.04 -3.81 2.40
N VAL A 159 -12.77 -2.70 2.36
CA VAL A 159 -13.99 -2.49 3.15
C VAL A 159 -15.17 -2.34 2.21
N ALA A 160 -16.27 -3.00 2.52
CA ALA A 160 -17.51 -2.88 1.75
C ALA A 160 -18.10 -1.46 1.82
N GLU A 161 -18.79 -1.03 0.77
CA GLU A 161 -19.45 0.29 0.72
C GLU A 161 -20.41 0.51 1.89
N ALA A 162 -21.11 -0.53 2.35
CA ALA A 162 -22.06 -0.44 3.47
C ALA A 162 -21.39 -0.02 4.79
N ASP A 163 -20.12 -0.35 4.99
CA ASP A 163 -19.41 -0.14 6.26
C ASP A 163 -18.51 1.09 6.24
N ILE A 164 -18.21 1.64 5.05
CA ILE A 164 -17.22 2.73 4.90
C ILE A 164 -17.64 4.02 5.62
N GLY A 165 -18.95 4.27 5.72
CA GLY A 165 -19.50 5.45 6.37
C GLY A 165 -19.21 5.54 7.89
N GLN A 166 -18.82 4.45 8.51
CA GLN A 166 -18.49 4.39 9.95
C GLN A 166 -16.98 4.58 10.21
N LEU A 167 -16.17 4.67 9.15
CA LEU A 167 -14.72 4.76 9.28
C LEU A 167 -14.22 6.19 9.15
N HIS A 168 -13.31 6.55 10.04
CA HIS A 168 -12.74 7.88 10.12
C HIS A 168 -11.20 7.83 10.17
N ILE A 169 -10.56 8.85 9.63
CA ILE A 169 -9.10 9.01 9.75
C ILE A 169 -8.72 9.13 11.22
N GLY A 170 -7.67 8.45 11.65
CA GLY A 170 -7.21 8.38 13.05
C GLY A 170 -7.92 7.30 13.88
N GLN A 171 -8.94 6.63 13.34
CA GLN A 171 -9.63 5.55 14.04
C GLN A 171 -8.67 4.39 14.35
N SER A 172 -8.72 3.89 15.58
CA SER A 172 -7.91 2.76 16.00
C SER A 172 -8.41 1.46 15.37
N ILE A 173 -7.47 0.63 14.95
CA ILE A 173 -7.71 -0.74 14.51
C ILE A 173 -6.97 -1.72 15.40
N ASN A 174 -7.59 -2.87 15.63
CA ASN A 174 -6.95 -4.04 16.23
C ASN A 174 -6.91 -5.13 15.16
N PHE A 175 -5.79 -5.84 15.04
CA PHE A 175 -5.69 -6.93 14.09
C PHE A 175 -4.81 -8.06 14.60
N SER A 176 -5.00 -9.22 14.04
CA SER A 176 -4.13 -10.38 14.19
C SER A 176 -3.66 -10.83 12.82
N VAL A 177 -2.49 -11.45 12.77
CA VAL A 177 -1.98 -12.12 11.56
C VAL A 177 -1.92 -13.61 11.82
N ASP A 178 -2.12 -14.42 10.78
CA ASP A 178 -2.19 -15.87 10.94
C ASP A 178 -0.89 -16.48 11.47
N ALA A 179 0.25 -15.82 11.20
CA ALA A 179 1.54 -16.21 11.76
C ALA A 179 1.66 -16.02 13.28
N PHE A 180 0.85 -15.14 13.90
CA PHE A 180 0.87 -14.81 15.32
C PHE A 180 -0.55 -14.71 15.90
N GLN A 181 -1.26 -15.84 15.93
CA GLN A 181 -2.70 -15.91 16.32
C GLN A 181 -2.99 -15.42 17.75
N HIS A 182 -2.03 -15.56 18.66
CA HIS A 182 -2.19 -15.13 20.07
C HIS A 182 -1.73 -13.69 20.33
N ARG A 183 -1.17 -13.02 19.32
CA ARG A 183 -0.69 -11.64 19.42
C ARG A 183 -1.65 -10.70 18.72
N LYS A 184 -2.08 -9.66 19.44
CA LYS A 184 -2.86 -8.56 18.91
C LYS A 184 -1.93 -7.41 18.55
N PHE A 185 -2.09 -6.90 17.35
CA PHE A 185 -1.41 -5.71 16.86
C PHE A 185 -2.41 -4.57 16.82
N THR A 186 -1.91 -3.35 16.98
CA THR A 186 -2.72 -2.14 16.92
C THR A 186 -2.20 -1.22 15.82
N GLY A 187 -3.08 -0.42 15.27
CA GLY A 187 -2.74 0.57 14.27
C GLY A 187 -3.79 1.67 14.21
N ALA A 188 -3.62 2.60 13.30
CA ALA A 188 -4.56 3.69 13.08
C ALA A 188 -4.84 3.88 11.59
N VAL A 189 -6.10 4.18 11.26
CA VAL A 189 -6.52 4.52 9.90
C VAL A 189 -5.82 5.81 9.48
N LYS A 190 -5.00 5.73 8.43
CA LYS A 190 -4.32 6.88 7.83
C LYS A 190 -5.17 7.55 6.78
N GLN A 191 -5.80 6.76 5.93
CA GLN A 191 -6.48 7.26 4.74
C GLN A 191 -7.54 6.27 4.25
N VAL A 192 -8.65 6.80 3.80
CA VAL A 192 -9.63 6.08 2.98
C VAL A 192 -9.42 6.52 1.54
N ARG A 193 -9.14 5.57 0.63
CA ARG A 193 -8.98 5.86 -0.79
C ARG A 193 -10.35 6.04 -1.44
N LEU A 194 -10.55 7.15 -2.14
CA LEU A 194 -11.84 7.51 -2.73
C LEU A 194 -12.17 6.70 -4.00
N ASN A 195 -11.16 6.10 -4.64
CA ASN A 195 -11.37 5.26 -5.82
C ASN A 195 -11.80 3.84 -5.38
N PRO A 196 -13.04 3.40 -5.69
CA PRO A 196 -13.51 2.07 -5.36
C PRO A 196 -12.89 1.02 -6.28
N THR A 197 -12.85 -0.20 -5.80
CA THR A 197 -12.58 -1.40 -6.60
C THR A 197 -13.90 -2.17 -6.74
N ILE A 198 -14.29 -2.48 -7.97
CA ILE A 198 -15.50 -3.25 -8.25
C ILE A 198 -15.07 -4.65 -8.70
N GLN A 199 -15.40 -5.65 -7.91
CA GLN A 199 -15.17 -7.07 -8.25
C GLN A 199 -16.49 -7.83 -8.08
N GLU A 200 -16.91 -8.58 -9.08
CA GLU A 200 -18.12 -9.40 -9.06
C GLU A 200 -19.38 -8.64 -8.56
N ASN A 201 -19.54 -7.38 -9.01
CA ASN A 201 -20.60 -6.47 -8.57
C ASN A 201 -20.54 -6.04 -7.09
N VAL A 202 -19.46 -6.31 -6.38
CA VAL A 202 -19.25 -5.82 -5.02
C VAL A 202 -18.35 -4.60 -5.06
N VAL A 203 -18.84 -3.47 -4.52
CA VAL A 203 -18.09 -2.23 -4.40
C VAL A 203 -17.32 -2.24 -3.08
N THR A 204 -16.00 -2.12 -3.18
CA THR A 204 -15.12 -2.04 -2.01
C THR A 204 -14.23 -0.82 -2.08
N TYR A 205 -13.91 -0.25 -0.92
CA TYR A 205 -12.98 0.85 -0.77
C TYR A 205 -11.71 0.38 -0.08
N ASN A 206 -10.57 0.88 -0.53
CA ASN A 206 -9.29 0.56 0.08
C ASN A 206 -9.00 1.54 1.22
N VAL A 207 -8.95 1.04 2.44
CA VAL A 207 -8.57 1.76 3.65
C VAL A 207 -7.14 1.43 4.00
N VAL A 208 -6.30 2.45 4.17
CA VAL A 208 -4.90 2.28 4.55
C VAL A 208 -4.74 2.61 6.02
N ALA A 209 -4.22 1.66 6.78
CA ALA A 209 -3.86 1.86 8.18
C ALA A 209 -2.33 1.78 8.36
N LEU A 210 -1.80 2.61 9.25
CA LEU A 210 -0.40 2.55 9.68
C LEU A 210 -0.26 1.68 10.91
N VAL A 211 0.84 0.94 10.94
CA VAL A 211 1.19 0.01 12.01
C VAL A 211 2.67 0.11 12.29
N ASP A 212 3.02 0.20 13.56
CA ASP A 212 4.40 0.15 14.00
C ASP A 212 4.86 -1.31 14.09
N ASN A 213 6.06 -1.58 13.57
CA ASN A 213 6.68 -2.90 13.49
C ASN A 213 8.12 -2.81 13.99
N GLU A 214 8.32 -2.25 15.18
CA GLU A 214 9.67 -2.04 15.74
C GLU A 214 10.44 -3.34 15.96
N ASP A 215 9.72 -4.41 16.29
CA ASP A 215 10.29 -5.75 16.52
C ASP A 215 10.49 -6.57 15.24
N GLY A 216 10.08 -6.05 14.06
CA GLY A 216 10.24 -6.72 12.78
C GLY A 216 9.38 -7.98 12.59
N ALA A 217 8.39 -8.23 13.45
CA ALA A 217 7.55 -9.44 13.39
C ALA A 217 6.63 -9.47 12.16
N LEU A 218 6.18 -8.30 11.69
CA LEU A 218 5.32 -8.21 10.51
C LEU A 218 6.16 -8.17 9.24
N LEU A 219 5.93 -9.14 8.35
CA LEU A 219 6.59 -9.21 7.05
C LEU A 219 5.67 -8.74 5.92
N PRO A 220 6.23 -8.17 4.83
CA PRO A 220 5.44 -7.86 3.64
C PRO A 220 4.73 -9.10 3.09
N GLY A 221 3.47 -8.93 2.67
CA GLY A 221 2.66 -10.02 2.12
C GLY A 221 1.87 -10.83 3.15
N MET A 222 2.00 -10.58 4.46
CA MET A 222 1.15 -11.23 5.46
C MET A 222 -0.30 -10.79 5.35
N THR A 223 -1.22 -11.73 5.55
CA THR A 223 -2.66 -11.47 5.65
C THR A 223 -3.03 -11.14 7.08
N ALA A 224 -3.86 -10.13 7.26
CA ALA A 224 -4.31 -9.65 8.58
C ALA A 224 -5.83 -9.71 8.70
N ASN A 225 -6.32 -10.19 9.84
CA ASN A 225 -7.72 -10.14 10.24
C ASN A 225 -7.95 -8.89 11.09
N ILE A 226 -8.72 -7.92 10.58
CA ILE A 226 -8.81 -6.57 11.11
C ILE A 226 -10.17 -6.31 11.74
N HIS A 227 -10.14 -5.66 12.90
CA HIS A 227 -11.31 -5.20 13.62
C HIS A 227 -11.19 -3.69 13.83
N PHE A 228 -12.11 -2.93 13.23
CA PHE A 228 -12.22 -1.49 13.46
C PHE A 228 -12.93 -1.23 14.80
N VAL A 229 -12.36 -0.35 15.60
CA VAL A 229 -13.01 0.11 16.82
C VAL A 229 -13.95 1.25 16.44
N VAL A 230 -15.23 0.95 16.18
CA VAL A 230 -16.23 1.94 15.78
C VAL A 230 -16.66 2.80 16.97
N ASN A 231 -16.95 2.15 18.09
CA ASN A 231 -17.34 2.82 19.32
C ASN A 231 -16.69 2.13 20.52
N GLN A 232 -16.23 2.92 21.48
CA GLN A 232 -15.69 2.41 22.73
C GLN A 232 -16.21 3.25 23.89
N LYS A 233 -16.71 2.56 24.91
CA LYS A 233 -17.08 3.17 26.19
C LYS A 233 -16.40 2.43 27.33
N ASN A 234 -15.80 3.17 28.25
CA ASN A 234 -15.12 2.63 29.42
C ASN A 234 -16.00 2.83 30.66
N ASN A 235 -15.88 1.95 31.65
CA ASN A 235 -16.58 2.04 32.93
C ASN A 235 -18.12 2.11 32.79
N VAL A 236 -18.69 1.34 31.88
CA VAL A 236 -20.14 1.24 31.69
C VAL A 236 -20.69 -0.01 32.32
N LEU A 237 -21.92 0.08 32.84
CA LEU A 237 -22.67 -1.07 33.27
C LEU A 237 -23.10 -1.90 32.07
N ARG A 238 -22.86 -3.20 32.08
CA ARG A 238 -23.15 -4.10 30.95
C ARG A 238 -23.90 -5.35 31.38
N VAL A 239 -24.73 -5.88 30.52
CA VAL A 239 -25.48 -7.10 30.73
C VAL A 239 -25.15 -8.13 29.65
N PRO A 240 -25.05 -9.45 29.97
CA PRO A 240 -24.90 -10.46 28.93
C PRO A 240 -26.12 -10.49 28.01
N ASN A 241 -25.87 -10.61 26.70
CA ASN A 241 -26.93 -10.68 25.71
C ASN A 241 -27.88 -11.90 25.92
N ALA A 242 -27.39 -12.95 26.59
CA ALA A 242 -28.22 -14.07 27.01
C ALA A 242 -29.36 -13.66 27.97
N ALA A 243 -29.10 -12.71 28.88
CA ALA A 243 -30.13 -12.20 29.78
C ALA A 243 -31.20 -11.35 29.04
N LEU A 244 -30.82 -10.63 28.02
CA LEU A 244 -31.76 -9.87 27.19
C LEU A 244 -32.68 -10.75 26.34
N ARG A 245 -32.24 -11.96 26.03
CA ARG A 245 -33.01 -12.95 25.24
C ARG A 245 -33.89 -13.85 26.11
N TYR A 246 -33.61 -13.94 27.42
CA TYR A 246 -34.38 -14.80 28.32
C TYR A 246 -35.84 -14.32 28.41
N ARG A 247 -36.80 -15.24 28.38
CA ARG A 247 -38.23 -15.03 28.61
C ARG A 247 -38.75 -16.18 29.49
N PRO A 248 -39.37 -15.88 30.63
CA PRO A 248 -39.96 -16.89 31.50
C PRO A 248 -41.14 -17.60 30.79
N LYS A 249 -41.29 -18.89 30.95
CA LYS A 249 -42.35 -19.69 30.35
C LYS A 249 -43.77 -19.28 30.79
N ASP A 250 -43.88 -18.74 32.01
CA ASP A 250 -45.19 -18.30 32.54
C ASP A 250 -45.68 -16.97 31.99
N SER A 251 -44.89 -16.30 31.13
CA SER A 251 -45.29 -15.01 30.52
C SER A 251 -46.08 -15.15 29.22
N GLU A 252 -46.23 -16.35 28.69
CA GLU A 252 -46.97 -16.56 27.41
C GLU A 252 -48.50 -16.39 27.56
N SER A 253 -49.06 -16.42 28.76
CA SER A 253 -50.50 -16.27 28.99
C SER A 253 -51.03 -14.84 29.12
N SER A 254 -50.16 -13.81 29.13
CA SER A 254 -50.57 -12.43 29.28
C SER A 254 -50.10 -11.47 28.16
N ALA A 255 -49.61 -12.01 27.01
CA ALA A 255 -49.18 -11.22 25.89
C ALA A 255 -50.31 -10.82 24.95
N SER A 256 -51.26 -10.01 25.41
CA SER A 256 -52.31 -9.38 24.59
C SER A 256 -52.17 -7.85 24.55
N SER A 257 -50.96 -7.30 24.70
CA SER A 257 -50.70 -5.89 24.37
C SER A 257 -49.48 -5.81 23.44
N LYS A 258 -49.78 -5.70 22.11
CA LYS A 258 -48.80 -5.32 21.09
C LYS A 258 -48.34 -3.86 21.32
N SER A 259 -47.50 -3.61 22.29
CA SER A 259 -46.65 -2.42 22.27
C SER A 259 -45.29 -2.87 21.72
N THR A 260 -45.01 -2.52 20.48
CA THR A 260 -43.67 -2.63 19.91
C THR A 260 -42.74 -1.82 20.83
N PRO A 261 -41.76 -2.44 21.52
CA PRO A 261 -40.85 -1.68 22.36
C PRO A 261 -40.13 -0.65 21.48
N ALA A 262 -39.93 0.57 21.98
CA ALA A 262 -39.05 1.52 21.34
C ALA A 262 -37.67 0.86 21.13
N PRO A 263 -36.95 1.14 20.05
CA PRO A 263 -35.76 0.38 19.62
C PRO A 263 -34.60 0.32 20.63
N SER A 264 -34.72 1.01 21.76
CA SER A 264 -33.71 1.03 22.83
C SER A 264 -34.21 0.46 24.18
N GLN A 265 -35.46 -0.02 24.31
CA GLN A 265 -35.97 -0.59 25.55
C GLN A 265 -35.92 -2.12 25.52
N SER A 266 -35.33 -2.70 26.56
CA SER A 266 -35.21 -4.13 26.76
C SER A 266 -35.59 -4.51 28.18
N THR A 267 -35.99 -5.75 28.41
CA THR A 267 -36.34 -6.27 29.74
C THR A 267 -35.42 -7.40 30.11
N VAL A 268 -34.83 -7.35 31.29
CA VAL A 268 -34.12 -8.46 31.90
C VAL A 268 -34.85 -8.93 33.15
N TYR A 269 -34.55 -10.12 33.61
CA TYR A 269 -35.23 -10.72 34.75
C TYR A 269 -34.23 -10.94 35.87
N ARG A 270 -34.58 -10.46 37.08
CA ARG A 270 -33.86 -10.74 38.32
C ARG A 270 -34.63 -11.78 39.12
N LEU A 271 -33.92 -12.63 39.84
CA LEU A 271 -34.57 -13.58 40.74
C LEU A 271 -34.96 -12.85 42.04
N SER A 272 -36.25 -12.73 42.30
CA SER A 272 -36.80 -12.20 43.57
C SER A 272 -37.75 -13.23 44.11
N GLU A 273 -37.55 -13.63 45.38
CA GLU A 273 -38.36 -14.64 46.08
C GLU A 273 -38.61 -15.92 45.26
N SER A 274 -37.58 -16.41 44.56
CA SER A 274 -37.64 -17.58 43.66
C SER A 274 -38.50 -17.41 42.42
N LYS A 275 -38.92 -16.18 42.04
CA LYS A 275 -39.66 -15.87 40.85
C LYS A 275 -38.90 -14.87 39.97
N PRO A 276 -39.02 -14.96 38.61
CA PRO A 276 -38.43 -13.98 37.71
C PRO A 276 -39.19 -12.65 37.82
N ALA A 277 -38.52 -11.60 38.30
CA ALA A 277 -39.06 -10.23 38.32
C ALA A 277 -38.54 -9.43 37.15
N PRO A 278 -39.40 -8.84 36.28
CA PRO A 278 -38.95 -8.06 35.12
C PRO A 278 -38.40 -6.71 35.55
N ILE A 279 -37.29 -6.30 34.95
CA ILE A 279 -36.69 -4.98 35.09
C ILE A 279 -36.51 -4.40 33.69
N SER A 280 -37.12 -3.23 33.43
CA SER A 280 -36.95 -2.50 32.20
C SER A 280 -35.62 -1.75 32.18
N LEU A 281 -34.93 -1.77 31.05
CA LEU A 281 -33.67 -1.05 30.89
C LEU A 281 -33.55 -0.46 29.49
N THR A 282 -32.79 0.63 29.40
CA THR A 282 -32.44 1.23 28.11
C THR A 282 -31.04 0.72 27.73
N THR A 283 -30.97 0.08 26.55
CA THR A 283 -29.73 -0.48 26.03
C THR A 283 -28.95 0.54 25.19
N GLY A 284 -27.63 0.49 25.26
CA GLY A 284 -26.69 1.23 24.44
C GLY A 284 -25.99 0.36 23.42
N ILE A 285 -24.65 0.51 23.31
CA ILE A 285 -23.83 -0.24 22.36
C ILE A 285 -23.68 -1.70 22.79
N THR A 286 -23.45 -2.59 21.83
CA THR A 286 -23.24 -4.03 22.09
C THR A 286 -21.97 -4.53 21.38
N ASP A 287 -21.27 -5.47 22.01
CA ASP A 287 -20.12 -6.19 21.46
C ASP A 287 -20.47 -7.59 20.95
N GLY A 288 -21.78 -7.95 20.89
CA GLY A 288 -22.26 -9.27 20.52
C GLY A 288 -22.39 -10.23 21.70
N ASN A 289 -21.62 -10.08 22.78
CA ASN A 289 -21.68 -10.87 24.01
C ASN A 289 -22.36 -10.11 25.16
N TYR A 290 -22.05 -8.83 25.25
CA TYR A 290 -22.58 -7.93 26.26
C TYR A 290 -23.19 -6.70 25.60
N THR A 291 -24.21 -6.11 26.27
CA THR A 291 -24.84 -4.84 25.86
C THR A 291 -24.74 -3.85 27.01
N GLU A 292 -24.40 -2.61 26.68
CA GLU A 292 -24.39 -1.49 27.63
C GLU A 292 -25.78 -1.22 28.19
N ILE A 293 -25.83 -0.89 29.46
CA ILE A 293 -27.03 -0.35 30.12
C ILE A 293 -26.84 1.14 30.30
N VAL A 294 -27.68 1.94 29.63
CA VAL A 294 -27.63 3.40 29.70
C VAL A 294 -28.45 3.89 30.89
N GLN A 295 -29.63 3.28 31.14
CA GLN A 295 -30.53 3.63 32.23
C GLN A 295 -31.27 2.39 32.70
N SER A 296 -31.19 2.11 34.00
CA SER A 296 -31.95 1.03 34.67
C SER A 296 -31.89 1.19 36.20
N GLU A 297 -32.68 0.37 36.91
CA GLU A 297 -32.61 0.21 38.36
C GLU A 297 -31.55 -0.82 38.78
N ILE A 298 -30.81 -1.42 37.82
CA ILE A 298 -29.79 -2.45 38.06
C ILE A 298 -28.48 -1.77 38.48
N GLN A 299 -27.84 -2.30 39.52
CA GLN A 299 -26.53 -1.88 39.98
C GLN A 299 -25.46 -2.92 39.68
N ALA A 300 -24.20 -2.48 39.72
CA ALA A 300 -23.07 -3.41 39.55
C ALA A 300 -23.08 -4.46 40.68
N GLY A 301 -23.05 -5.74 40.32
CA GLY A 301 -23.15 -6.86 41.25
C GLY A 301 -24.53 -7.53 41.31
N ASP A 302 -25.56 -6.95 40.71
CA ASP A 302 -26.88 -7.58 40.62
C ASP A 302 -26.85 -8.84 39.78
N GLN A 303 -27.63 -9.87 40.20
CA GLN A 303 -27.73 -11.13 39.49
C GLN A 303 -28.91 -11.12 38.53
N VAL A 304 -28.64 -11.37 37.25
CA VAL A 304 -29.68 -11.50 36.21
C VAL A 304 -29.78 -12.92 35.67
N ILE A 305 -30.99 -13.33 35.32
CA ILE A 305 -31.28 -14.67 34.80
C ILE A 305 -30.83 -14.71 33.34
N ILE A 306 -30.00 -15.70 32.99
CA ILE A 306 -29.49 -15.92 31.63
C ILE A 306 -30.13 -17.14 30.96
N SER A 307 -30.55 -18.14 31.72
CA SER A 307 -31.20 -19.34 31.21
C SER A 307 -31.89 -20.09 32.34
N GLU A 308 -32.89 -20.90 32.00
CA GLU A 308 -33.57 -21.83 32.87
C GLU A 308 -33.02 -23.24 32.65
N VAL A 309 -32.67 -23.95 33.70
CA VAL A 309 -32.23 -25.35 33.63
C VAL A 309 -33.37 -26.21 34.12
N ALA A 310 -34.03 -26.98 33.26
CA ALA A 310 -34.98 -27.98 33.66
C ALA A 310 -34.25 -29.24 34.16
N ASP A 311 -34.37 -29.54 35.44
CA ASP A 311 -33.94 -30.83 35.96
C ASP A 311 -34.90 -31.93 35.47
N LYS A 312 -34.36 -33.00 34.93
CA LYS A 312 -35.09 -34.13 34.36
C LYS A 312 -35.79 -34.99 35.40
N LYS A 313 -35.71 -34.65 36.68
CA LYS A 313 -36.42 -35.30 37.80
C LYS A 313 -36.86 -34.22 38.78
N GLU A 314 -38.18 -34.11 38.94
CA GLU A 314 -38.89 -33.20 39.84
C GLU A 314 -39.11 -31.76 39.31
N SER A 315 -40.34 -31.30 39.40
CA SER A 315 -40.97 -30.11 38.86
C SER A 315 -40.51 -28.77 39.50
N GLU A 316 -39.25 -28.64 39.89
CA GLU A 316 -38.71 -27.37 40.33
C GLU A 316 -37.61 -26.85 39.37
N SER A 317 -37.90 -25.71 38.74
CA SER A 317 -36.96 -25.02 37.85
C SER A 317 -35.84 -24.37 38.68
N LYS A 318 -34.57 -24.77 38.42
CA LYS A 318 -33.39 -24.08 38.99
C LYS A 318 -32.83 -23.08 37.99
N PHE A 319 -32.57 -21.87 38.45
CA PHE A 319 -32.08 -20.77 37.62
C PHE A 319 -30.55 -20.69 37.62
N LYS A 320 -29.93 -20.50 36.46
CA LYS A 320 -28.51 -20.13 36.34
C LYS A 320 -28.35 -18.62 36.49
N LEU A 321 -27.60 -18.22 37.48
CA LEU A 321 -27.28 -16.83 37.82
C LEU A 321 -25.81 -16.56 37.54
N ARG A 322 -25.51 -15.37 37.06
CA ARG A 322 -24.14 -14.89 36.86
C ARG A 322 -23.99 -13.53 37.53
N VAL A 323 -22.95 -13.40 38.34
CA VAL A 323 -22.59 -12.16 39.05
C VAL A 323 -21.70 -11.32 38.12
N PHE A 324 -21.85 -10.04 38.18
CA PHE A 324 -21.10 -9.06 37.40
C PHE A 324 -20.03 -8.38 38.20
#